data_d84bd6f9370eef356857c793f9065f5f
#
_entry.id   d84bd6f9370eef356857c793f9065f5f
#
_cell.length_a   1.000
_cell.length_b   1.000
_cell.length_c   1.000
_cell.angle_alpha   90.00
_cell.angle_beta   90.00
_cell.angle_gamma   90.00
#
_symmetry.space_group_name_H-M   'P 1'
#
loop_
_entity.id
_entity.type
_entity.pdbx_description
1 polymer ?
#
loop_
_entity_poly.entity_id
_entity_poly.type
_entity_poly.pdbx_seq_one_letter_code
_entity_poly.pdbx_strand_id
1 'polypeptide(L)'
;FDGRREVAAVLNPGYAPGDLLPSTIEAAAATQAVAIERHAARRAFALVGYSTGGLLAYAAAEQCARDGVDPAAVVLVDTYAAEGMDRLKVPVLERMLEADRAHPELTDETVTAMVAYLGMLREWRPSAPVAPTLLVTAAEHLAGDGARNGGIWPHRDATVEVSADHMTILEDQADASARAIEDWLSTTAPGPRRGRLGKLLGR
;
A
#
# COMPACT_ATOMS: atom_id res chain seq x y z
N PHE A 1 1.94 14.25 3.00
CA PHE A 1 2.01 14.35 4.49
C PHE A 1 2.71 15.64 4.99
N ASP A 2 3.09 16.55 4.10
CA ASP A 2 3.64 17.89 4.40
C ASP A 2 4.77 17.90 5.45
N GLY A 3 5.64 16.90 5.42
CA GLY A 3 6.74 16.78 6.38
C GLY A 3 6.33 16.39 7.81
N ARG A 4 5.08 16.04 8.06
CA ARG A 4 4.59 15.58 9.37
C ARG A 4 5.07 14.17 9.69
N ARG A 5 5.26 13.35 8.66
CA ARG A 5 5.78 11.98 8.76
C ARG A 5 6.97 11.80 7.85
N GLU A 6 7.92 11.00 8.29
CA GLU A 6 8.97 10.47 7.42
C GLU A 6 8.33 9.40 6.53
N VAL A 7 8.60 9.45 5.23
CA VAL A 7 8.08 8.50 4.25
C VAL A 7 9.26 7.85 3.54
N ALA A 8 9.21 6.53 3.40
CA ALA A 8 10.17 5.76 2.64
C ALA A 8 9.44 4.78 1.71
N ALA A 9 9.99 4.55 0.54
CA ALA A 9 9.50 3.54 -0.38
C ALA A 9 10.18 2.20 -0.11
N VAL A 10 9.39 1.13 -0.10
CA VAL A 10 9.89 -0.24 -0.08
C VAL A 10 9.71 -0.82 -1.48
N LEU A 11 10.82 -1.15 -2.12
CA LEU A 11 10.81 -1.69 -3.47
C LEU A 11 10.40 -3.16 -3.48
N ASN A 12 9.70 -3.57 -4.52
CA ASN A 12 9.41 -4.97 -4.76
C ASN A 12 10.61 -5.64 -5.41
N PRO A 13 11.09 -6.79 -4.92
CA PRO A 13 12.15 -7.56 -5.57
C PRO A 13 11.78 -7.93 -7.01
N GLY A 14 12.73 -7.87 -7.93
CA GLY A 14 12.55 -8.27 -9.32
C GLY A 14 12.17 -7.13 -10.27
N TYR A 15 12.02 -5.90 -9.79
CA TYR A 15 11.72 -4.74 -10.65
C TYR A 15 12.96 -3.99 -11.11
N ALA A 16 14.08 -4.13 -10.43
CA ALA A 16 15.32 -3.52 -10.88
C ALA A 16 16.09 -4.46 -11.82
N PRO A 17 16.86 -3.93 -12.80
CA PRO A 17 17.67 -4.75 -13.68
C PRO A 17 18.62 -5.68 -12.90
N GLY A 18 18.56 -6.98 -13.19
CA GLY A 18 19.38 -7.99 -12.52
C GLY A 18 18.82 -8.51 -11.19
N ASP A 19 17.71 -7.99 -10.70
CA ASP A 19 17.02 -8.52 -9.53
C ASP A 19 16.45 -9.91 -9.83
N LEU A 20 16.44 -10.76 -8.79
CA LEU A 20 15.73 -12.03 -8.85
C LEU A 20 14.27 -11.84 -8.50
N LEU A 21 13.38 -12.37 -9.34
CA LEU A 21 11.97 -12.47 -9.02
C LEU A 21 11.75 -13.46 -7.88
N PRO A 22 10.98 -13.10 -6.84
CA PRO A 22 10.58 -14.03 -5.82
C PRO A 22 9.67 -15.11 -6.40
N SER A 23 9.72 -16.32 -5.84
CA SER A 23 8.86 -17.43 -6.28
C SER A 23 7.47 -17.39 -5.66
N THR A 24 7.29 -16.66 -4.54
CA THR A 24 6.01 -16.54 -3.81
C THR A 24 5.89 -15.14 -3.19
N ILE A 25 4.67 -14.78 -2.78
CA ILE A 25 4.42 -13.53 -2.04
C ILE A 25 5.12 -13.53 -0.68
N GLU A 26 5.20 -14.67 -0.02
CA GLU A 26 5.89 -14.82 1.26
C GLU A 26 7.40 -14.56 1.11
N ALA A 27 8.03 -15.00 0.02
CA ALA A 27 9.44 -14.72 -0.27
C ALA A 27 9.67 -13.22 -0.54
N ALA A 28 8.75 -12.57 -1.28
CA ALA A 28 8.77 -11.13 -1.48
C ALA A 28 8.62 -10.38 -0.15
N ALA A 29 7.63 -10.76 0.65
CA ALA A 29 7.35 -10.17 1.95
C ALA A 29 8.53 -10.33 2.93
N ALA A 30 9.22 -11.47 2.93
CA ALA A 30 10.40 -11.68 3.75
C ALA A 30 11.55 -10.72 3.37
N THR A 31 11.76 -10.50 2.08
CA THR A 31 12.74 -9.52 1.60
C THR A 31 12.38 -8.10 2.01
N GLN A 32 11.10 -7.73 1.88
CA GLN A 32 10.59 -6.42 2.27
C GLN A 32 10.67 -6.22 3.79
N ALA A 33 10.34 -7.23 4.60
CA ALA A 33 10.39 -7.14 6.06
C ALA A 33 11.80 -6.80 6.56
N VAL A 34 12.84 -7.38 5.97
CA VAL A 34 14.25 -7.03 6.29
C VAL A 34 14.54 -5.55 6.01
N ALA A 35 14.07 -5.02 4.89
CA ALA A 35 14.26 -3.61 4.55
C ALA A 35 13.45 -2.69 5.49
N ILE A 36 12.22 -3.06 5.81
CA ILE A 36 11.34 -2.35 6.74
C ILE A 36 11.97 -2.29 8.12
N GLU A 37 12.41 -3.41 8.68
CA GLU A 37 13.04 -3.48 10.00
C GLU A 37 14.27 -2.57 10.09
N ARG A 38 15.14 -2.64 9.08
CA ARG A 38 16.35 -1.79 9.02
C ARG A 38 15.99 -0.30 9.00
N HIS A 39 15.00 0.09 8.20
CA HIS A 39 14.58 1.48 8.07
C HIS A 39 13.84 1.97 9.32
N ALA A 40 12.94 1.16 9.85
CA ALA A 40 12.18 1.49 11.06
C ALA A 40 13.09 1.67 12.28
N ALA A 41 14.20 0.90 12.38
CA ALA A 41 15.18 1.03 13.44
C ALA A 41 14.53 1.12 14.85
N ARG A 42 13.53 0.26 15.12
CA ARG A 42 12.70 0.21 16.33
C ARG A 42 11.76 1.41 16.54
N ARG A 43 11.60 2.27 15.53
CA ARG A 43 10.56 3.33 15.57
C ARG A 43 9.22 2.74 15.17
N ALA A 44 8.13 3.30 15.70
CA ALA A 44 6.80 2.97 15.22
C ALA A 44 6.66 3.34 13.74
N PHE A 45 6.10 2.45 12.93
CA PHE A 45 5.89 2.65 11.51
C PHE A 45 4.51 2.16 11.09
N ALA A 46 3.99 2.70 10.00
CA ALA A 46 2.81 2.20 9.32
C ALA A 46 3.20 1.80 7.90
N LEU A 47 2.55 0.75 7.39
CA LEU A 47 2.69 0.34 6.00
C LEU A 47 1.53 0.89 5.20
N VAL A 48 1.81 1.48 4.05
CA VAL A 48 0.81 2.02 3.13
C VAL A 48 1.00 1.35 1.77
N GLY A 49 -0.06 0.80 1.21
CA GLY A 49 -0.03 0.22 -0.11
C GLY A 49 -1.25 0.60 -0.93
N TYR A 50 -1.05 0.82 -2.22
CA TYR A 50 -2.07 1.15 -3.19
C TYR A 50 -2.32 -0.02 -4.14
N SER A 51 -3.57 -0.31 -4.44
CA SER A 51 -3.93 -1.35 -5.39
C SER A 51 -3.30 -2.70 -5.03
N THR A 52 -2.59 -3.36 -5.93
CA THR A 52 -1.79 -4.57 -5.67
C THR A 52 -0.69 -4.35 -4.63
N GLY A 53 -0.16 -3.12 -4.54
CA GLY A 53 0.78 -2.74 -3.49
C GLY A 53 0.21 -2.81 -2.08
N GLY A 54 -1.11 -2.71 -1.93
CA GLY A 54 -1.78 -2.94 -0.65
C GLY A 54 -1.75 -4.40 -0.21
N LEU A 55 -1.89 -5.33 -1.15
CA LEU A 55 -1.73 -6.77 -0.88
C LEU A 55 -0.31 -7.09 -0.40
N LEU A 56 0.69 -6.51 -1.08
CA LEU A 56 2.10 -6.67 -0.72
C LEU A 56 2.42 -6.01 0.63
N ALA A 57 1.89 -4.81 0.90
CA ALA A 57 2.06 -4.15 2.19
C ALA A 57 1.47 -4.99 3.34
N TYR A 58 0.32 -5.62 3.10
CA TYR A 58 -0.28 -6.50 4.11
C TYR A 58 0.53 -7.78 4.31
N ALA A 59 1.01 -8.41 3.24
CA ALA A 59 1.89 -9.57 3.31
C ALA A 59 3.20 -9.24 4.05
N ALA A 60 3.78 -8.07 3.80
CA ALA A 60 4.95 -7.58 4.53
C ALA A 60 4.63 -7.32 6.00
N ALA A 61 3.44 -6.79 6.32
CA ALA A 61 2.99 -6.63 7.70
C ALA A 61 2.88 -7.96 8.44
N GLU A 62 2.31 -8.98 7.80
CA GLU A 62 2.25 -10.33 8.35
C GLU A 62 3.65 -10.92 8.60
N GLN A 63 4.59 -10.68 7.68
CA GLN A 63 5.97 -11.13 7.86
C GLN A 63 6.65 -10.39 9.00
N CYS A 64 6.55 -9.05 9.04
CA CYS A 64 7.08 -8.26 10.15
C CYS A 64 6.55 -8.73 11.50
N ALA A 65 5.25 -9.01 11.61
CA ALA A 65 4.65 -9.53 12.85
C ALA A 65 5.22 -10.93 13.23
N ARG A 66 5.40 -11.81 12.25
CA ARG A 66 6.08 -13.12 12.48
C ARG A 66 7.51 -12.95 13.01
N ASP A 67 8.21 -11.92 12.55
CA ASP A 67 9.58 -11.61 12.94
C ASP A 67 9.65 -10.80 14.26
N GLY A 68 8.51 -10.50 14.88
CA GLY A 68 8.41 -9.73 16.13
C GLY A 68 8.59 -8.23 15.96
N VAL A 69 8.35 -7.71 14.76
CA VAL A 69 8.44 -6.29 14.39
C VAL A 69 7.05 -5.80 13.97
N ASP A 70 6.17 -5.57 14.94
CA ASP A 70 4.79 -5.23 14.67
C ASP A 70 4.63 -3.83 14.04
N PRO A 71 3.96 -3.70 12.88
CA PRO A 71 3.56 -2.40 12.38
C PRO A 71 2.51 -1.76 13.31
N ALA A 72 2.58 -0.44 13.49
CA ALA A 72 1.60 0.30 14.28
C ALA A 72 0.25 0.43 13.54
N ALA A 73 0.26 0.35 12.22
CA ALA A 73 -0.93 0.39 11.37
C ALA A 73 -0.63 -0.11 9.96
N VAL A 74 -1.68 -0.54 9.25
CA VAL A 74 -1.68 -0.78 7.80
C VAL A 74 -2.72 0.09 7.13
N VAL A 75 -2.38 0.69 6.00
CA VAL A 75 -3.30 1.48 5.18
C VAL A 75 -3.35 0.89 3.77
N LEU A 76 -4.53 0.54 3.35
CA LEU A 76 -4.82 -0.04 2.05
C LEU A 76 -5.58 0.99 1.22
N VAL A 77 -4.97 1.49 0.15
CA VAL A 77 -5.59 2.49 -0.71
C VAL A 77 -6.11 1.78 -1.96
N ASP A 78 -7.39 1.80 -2.10
CA ASP A 78 -8.16 1.17 -3.19
C ASP A 78 -7.66 -0.23 -3.55
N THR A 79 -7.45 -1.03 -2.49
CA THR A 79 -6.94 -2.39 -2.52
C THR A 79 -8.10 -3.36 -2.47
N TYR A 80 -8.11 -4.31 -3.38
CA TYR A 80 -9.14 -5.34 -3.48
C TYR A 80 -8.60 -6.68 -3.00
N ALA A 81 -9.42 -7.44 -2.30
CA ALA A 81 -9.11 -8.85 -2.05
C ALA A 81 -9.01 -9.62 -3.38
N ALA A 82 -8.31 -10.74 -3.36
CA ALA A 82 -7.98 -11.49 -4.59
C ALA A 82 -9.22 -11.80 -5.47
N GLU A 83 -10.38 -12.00 -4.85
CA GLU A 83 -11.64 -12.26 -5.55
C GLU A 83 -12.15 -11.03 -6.36
N GLY A 84 -11.76 -9.83 -5.95
CA GLY A 84 -12.13 -8.58 -6.63
C GLY A 84 -11.14 -8.18 -7.73
N MET A 85 -9.92 -8.70 -7.69
CA MET A 85 -8.85 -8.30 -8.62
C MET A 85 -9.14 -8.62 -10.08
N ASP A 86 -9.85 -9.71 -10.37
CA ASP A 86 -10.11 -10.13 -11.76
C ASP A 86 -10.94 -9.11 -12.53
N ARG A 87 -11.76 -8.30 -11.84
CA ARG A 87 -12.61 -7.26 -12.44
C ARG A 87 -11.85 -6.00 -12.81
N LEU A 88 -10.75 -5.73 -12.10
CA LEU A 88 -9.93 -4.52 -12.33
C LEU A 88 -8.84 -4.73 -13.37
N LYS A 89 -8.43 -5.97 -13.64
CA LYS A 89 -7.25 -6.26 -14.48
C LYS A 89 -7.31 -5.59 -15.84
N VAL A 90 -8.42 -5.72 -16.56
CA VAL A 90 -8.53 -5.18 -17.91
C VAL A 90 -8.56 -3.66 -17.92
N PRO A 91 -9.48 -2.99 -17.19
CA PRO A 91 -9.51 -1.52 -17.17
C PRO A 91 -8.21 -0.87 -16.68
N VAL A 92 -7.59 -1.43 -15.63
CA VAL A 92 -6.33 -0.91 -15.10
C VAL A 92 -5.20 -1.11 -16.11
N LEU A 93 -5.09 -2.29 -16.72
CA LEU A 93 -4.07 -2.56 -17.72
C LEU A 93 -4.22 -1.67 -18.96
N GLU A 94 -5.44 -1.44 -19.44
CA GLU A 94 -5.72 -0.52 -20.55
C GLU A 94 -5.24 0.89 -20.23
N ARG A 95 -5.57 1.41 -19.05
CA ARG A 95 -5.11 2.74 -18.60
C ARG A 95 -3.60 2.81 -18.45
N MET A 96 -2.96 1.78 -17.91
CA MET A 96 -1.49 1.72 -17.80
C MET A 96 -0.83 1.74 -19.17
N LEU A 97 -1.35 0.99 -20.14
CA LEU A 97 -0.83 0.96 -21.52
C LEU A 97 -1.07 2.30 -22.26
N GLU A 98 -2.17 2.98 -21.97
CA GLU A 98 -2.41 4.33 -22.50
C GLU A 98 -1.40 5.34 -21.94
N ALA A 99 -1.14 5.30 -20.61
CA ALA A 99 -0.16 6.15 -19.97
C ALA A 99 1.26 5.87 -20.49
N ASP A 100 1.64 4.60 -20.67
CA ASP A 100 2.96 4.21 -21.19
C ASP A 100 3.17 4.66 -22.66
N ARG A 101 2.12 4.70 -23.47
CA ARG A 101 2.20 5.25 -24.84
C ARG A 101 2.58 6.73 -24.85
N ALA A 102 2.14 7.48 -23.83
CA ALA A 102 2.45 8.91 -23.69
C ALA A 102 3.84 9.14 -23.11
N HIS A 103 4.26 8.29 -22.17
CA HIS A 103 5.53 8.35 -21.43
C HIS A 103 6.08 6.93 -21.26
N PRO A 104 6.84 6.39 -22.24
CA PRO A 104 7.34 5.02 -22.19
C PRO A 104 8.29 4.81 -21.00
N GLU A 105 7.81 4.14 -19.99
CA GLU A 105 8.58 3.79 -18.77
C GLU A 105 8.60 2.27 -18.51
N LEU A 106 7.73 1.53 -19.21
CA LEU A 106 7.64 0.08 -19.02
C LEU A 106 8.76 -0.63 -19.79
N THR A 107 9.62 -1.32 -19.07
CA THR A 107 10.61 -2.24 -19.64
C THR A 107 10.09 -3.67 -19.65
N ASP A 108 10.74 -4.55 -20.40
CA ASP A 108 10.39 -5.97 -20.42
C ASP A 108 10.52 -6.59 -19.02
N GLU A 109 11.52 -6.17 -18.23
CA GLU A 109 11.71 -6.60 -16.85
C GLU A 109 10.54 -6.15 -15.97
N THR A 110 10.13 -4.89 -16.07
CA THR A 110 9.00 -4.34 -15.29
C THR A 110 7.71 -5.08 -15.61
N VAL A 111 7.42 -5.30 -16.89
CA VAL A 111 6.21 -6.04 -17.33
C VAL A 111 6.27 -7.49 -16.85
N THR A 112 7.43 -8.15 -16.95
CA THR A 112 7.62 -9.52 -16.50
C THR A 112 7.41 -9.63 -14.98
N ALA A 113 7.99 -8.72 -14.21
CA ALA A 113 7.79 -8.66 -12.76
C ALA A 113 6.32 -8.45 -12.40
N MET A 114 5.65 -7.49 -13.05
CA MET A 114 4.23 -7.21 -12.81
C MET A 114 3.35 -8.43 -13.07
N VAL A 115 3.55 -9.15 -14.18
CA VAL A 115 2.78 -10.36 -14.50
C VAL A 115 3.04 -11.47 -13.47
N ALA A 116 4.31 -11.65 -13.06
CA ALA A 116 4.66 -12.63 -12.04
C ALA A 116 3.98 -12.33 -10.69
N TYR A 117 4.02 -11.07 -10.25
CA TYR A 117 3.34 -10.65 -9.01
C TYR A 117 1.82 -10.82 -9.09
N LEU A 118 1.18 -10.47 -10.20
CA LEU A 118 -0.25 -10.69 -10.39
C LEU A 118 -0.60 -12.17 -10.33
N GLY A 119 0.24 -13.05 -10.88
CA GLY A 119 0.09 -14.51 -10.78
C GLY A 119 0.15 -15.00 -9.33
N MET A 120 1.16 -14.58 -8.58
CA MET A 120 1.33 -14.95 -7.17
C MET A 120 0.21 -14.40 -6.28
N LEU A 121 -0.20 -13.15 -6.46
CA LEU A 121 -1.25 -12.49 -5.67
C LEU A 121 -2.64 -13.09 -5.89
N ARG A 122 -2.87 -13.73 -7.02
CA ARG A 122 -4.14 -14.40 -7.31
C ARG A 122 -4.47 -15.50 -6.30
N GLU A 123 -3.46 -16.21 -5.82
CA GLU A 123 -3.61 -17.33 -4.88
C GLU A 123 -3.39 -16.91 -3.42
N TRP A 124 -2.73 -15.77 -3.21
CA TRP A 124 -2.42 -15.30 -1.87
C TRP A 124 -3.67 -14.76 -1.15
N ARG A 125 -3.77 -15.04 0.13
CA ARG A 125 -4.84 -14.56 1.02
C ARG A 125 -4.25 -14.08 2.34
N PRO A 126 -4.78 -12.97 2.90
CA PRO A 126 -4.39 -12.54 4.24
C PRO A 126 -4.79 -13.61 5.26
N SER A 127 -3.88 -13.96 6.16
CA SER A 127 -4.08 -15.06 7.12
C SER A 127 -4.78 -14.60 8.40
N ALA A 128 -4.48 -13.40 8.89
CA ALA A 128 -5.00 -12.88 10.15
C ALA A 128 -4.89 -11.35 10.23
N PRO A 129 -5.63 -10.69 11.12
CA PRO A 129 -5.37 -9.31 11.48
C PRO A 129 -3.98 -9.17 12.10
N VAL A 130 -3.15 -8.24 11.62
CA VAL A 130 -1.78 -8.03 12.10
C VAL A 130 -1.58 -6.67 12.79
N ALA A 131 -2.39 -5.69 12.45
CA ALA A 131 -2.36 -4.33 12.99
C ALA A 131 -3.69 -3.64 12.68
N PRO A 132 -4.02 -2.54 13.37
CA PRO A 132 -5.12 -1.68 12.96
C PRO A 132 -5.03 -1.34 11.46
N THR A 133 -6.09 -1.60 10.71
CA THR A 133 -6.10 -1.50 9.26
C THR A 133 -7.16 -0.52 8.76
N LEU A 134 -6.72 0.50 8.01
CA LEU A 134 -7.59 1.43 7.28
C LEU A 134 -7.72 0.98 5.83
N LEU A 135 -8.94 0.94 5.33
CA LEU A 135 -9.23 0.83 3.90
C LEU A 135 -9.71 2.19 3.38
N VAL A 136 -8.94 2.80 2.48
CA VAL A 136 -9.35 3.98 1.73
C VAL A 136 -9.86 3.51 0.38
N THR A 137 -11.12 3.83 0.04
CA THR A 137 -11.77 3.38 -1.19
C THR A 137 -12.07 4.55 -2.11
N ALA A 138 -11.98 4.31 -3.41
CA ALA A 138 -12.48 5.24 -4.42
C ALA A 138 -14.01 5.14 -4.50
N ALA A 139 -14.69 6.30 -4.58
CA ALA A 139 -16.16 6.36 -4.72
C ALA A 139 -16.62 6.00 -6.13
N GLU A 140 -15.79 6.27 -7.13
CA GLU A 140 -16.07 6.03 -8.54
C GLU A 140 -15.39 4.75 -9.01
N HIS A 141 -16.11 3.93 -9.76
CA HIS A 141 -15.59 2.65 -10.25
C HIS A 141 -15.11 2.77 -11.69
N LEU A 142 -13.91 2.27 -12.00
CA LEU A 142 -13.36 2.21 -13.37
C LEU A 142 -14.16 1.32 -14.31
N ALA A 143 -14.81 0.27 -13.78
CA ALA A 143 -15.70 -0.60 -14.54
C ALA A 143 -17.12 -0.28 -14.13
N GLY A 144 -17.89 0.37 -14.99
CA GLY A 144 -19.31 0.65 -14.78
C GLY A 144 -20.04 -0.58 -14.25
N ASP A 145 -20.91 -0.34 -13.28
CA ASP A 145 -21.84 -1.25 -12.63
C ASP A 145 -21.36 -2.18 -11.52
N GLY A 146 -21.81 -1.82 -10.31
CA GLY A 146 -22.18 -2.79 -9.28
C GLY A 146 -21.06 -3.41 -8.47
N ALA A 147 -19.83 -2.97 -8.60
CA ALA A 147 -18.69 -3.57 -7.91
C ALA A 147 -18.54 -3.15 -6.42
N ARG A 148 -19.57 -2.54 -5.80
CA ARG A 148 -19.55 -2.29 -4.34
C ARG A 148 -19.35 -3.55 -3.50
N ASN A 149 -19.49 -4.75 -4.08
CA ASN A 149 -19.34 -6.03 -3.42
C ASN A 149 -18.09 -6.83 -3.88
N GLY A 150 -17.22 -6.24 -4.69
CA GLY A 150 -16.01 -6.90 -5.18
C GLY A 150 -14.91 -6.90 -4.12
N GLY A 151 -14.95 -7.88 -3.19
CA GLY A 151 -13.80 -8.15 -2.35
C GLY A 151 -13.50 -7.08 -1.31
N ILE A 152 -14.47 -6.78 -0.44
CA ILE A 152 -14.23 -5.98 0.76
C ILE A 152 -13.10 -6.64 1.55
N TRP A 153 -12.05 -5.87 1.87
CA TRP A 153 -10.94 -6.38 2.66
C TRP A 153 -11.41 -6.97 4.01
N PRO A 154 -11.10 -8.24 4.31
CA PRO A 154 -11.72 -8.93 5.46
C PRO A 154 -11.25 -8.39 6.82
N HIS A 155 -10.03 -7.89 6.91
CA HIS A 155 -9.38 -7.45 8.15
C HIS A 155 -9.19 -5.92 8.14
N ARG A 156 -10.28 -5.16 8.24
CA ARG A 156 -10.22 -3.70 8.35
C ARG A 156 -10.95 -3.23 9.60
N ASP A 157 -10.39 -2.22 10.24
CA ASP A 157 -10.97 -1.58 11.43
C ASP A 157 -11.75 -0.31 11.04
N ALA A 158 -11.34 0.33 9.92
CA ALA A 158 -12.01 1.51 9.40
C ALA A 158 -12.04 1.52 7.88
N THR A 159 -13.00 2.24 7.31
CA THR A 159 -13.09 2.52 5.88
C THR A 159 -13.35 4.00 5.69
N VAL A 160 -12.64 4.63 4.76
CA VAL A 160 -12.87 6.02 4.32
C VAL A 160 -13.01 6.02 2.81
N GLU A 161 -14.07 6.69 2.31
CA GLU A 161 -14.31 6.85 0.89
C GLU A 161 -13.81 8.22 0.42
N VAL A 162 -13.11 8.25 -0.71
CA VAL A 162 -12.60 9.45 -1.37
C VAL A 162 -13.32 9.61 -2.72
N SER A 163 -13.77 10.81 -3.05
CA SER A 163 -14.38 11.12 -4.35
C SER A 163 -13.34 11.08 -5.46
N ALA A 164 -13.04 9.89 -5.94
CA ALA A 164 -12.02 9.57 -6.92
C ALA A 164 -12.38 8.25 -7.61
N ASP A 165 -11.74 7.96 -8.72
CA ASP A 165 -11.59 6.62 -9.27
C ASP A 165 -10.26 5.96 -8.84
N HIS A 166 -10.05 4.71 -9.25
CA HIS A 166 -8.83 3.97 -8.92
C HIS A 166 -7.53 4.70 -9.30
N MET A 167 -7.49 5.43 -10.42
CA MET A 167 -6.29 6.13 -10.89
C MET A 167 -6.13 7.48 -10.20
N THR A 168 -7.21 8.25 -10.11
CA THR A 168 -7.18 9.63 -9.61
C THR A 168 -7.04 9.73 -8.09
N ILE A 169 -7.27 8.65 -7.34
CA ILE A 169 -7.20 8.63 -5.87
C ILE A 169 -5.81 9.01 -5.32
N LEU A 170 -4.72 8.72 -6.07
CA LEU A 170 -3.35 9.11 -5.73
C LEU A 170 -2.78 10.20 -6.66
N GLU A 171 -3.55 10.66 -7.62
CA GLU A 171 -3.19 11.74 -8.54
C GLU A 171 -3.94 13.02 -8.16
N ASP A 172 -5.06 13.31 -8.81
CA ASP A 172 -5.85 14.53 -8.60
C ASP A 172 -6.41 14.64 -7.17
N GLN A 173 -6.66 13.50 -6.51
CA GLN A 173 -7.19 13.43 -5.15
C GLN A 173 -6.15 13.04 -4.08
N ALA A 174 -4.85 13.11 -4.43
CA ALA A 174 -3.77 12.75 -3.51
C ALA A 174 -3.82 13.49 -2.16
N ASP A 175 -4.20 14.77 -2.18
CA ASP A 175 -4.34 15.58 -0.97
C ASP A 175 -5.50 15.12 -0.08
N ALA A 176 -6.63 14.73 -0.67
CA ALA A 176 -7.78 14.21 0.07
C ALA A 176 -7.45 12.86 0.69
N SER A 177 -6.83 11.97 -0.08
CA SER A 177 -6.35 10.68 0.38
C SER A 177 -5.34 10.82 1.52
N ALA A 178 -4.35 11.70 1.36
CA ALA A 178 -3.33 11.94 2.38
C ALA A 178 -3.92 12.50 3.67
N ARG A 179 -4.90 13.40 3.60
CA ARG A 179 -5.60 13.92 4.79
C ARG A 179 -6.39 12.81 5.50
N ALA A 180 -7.15 12.01 4.77
CA ALA A 180 -7.91 10.90 5.34
C ALA A 180 -7.01 9.91 6.08
N ILE A 181 -5.87 9.57 5.48
CA ILE A 181 -4.86 8.69 6.07
C ILE A 181 -4.25 9.34 7.33
N GLU A 182 -3.84 10.62 7.26
CA GLU A 182 -3.22 11.31 8.39
C GLU A 182 -4.17 11.46 9.57
N ASP A 183 -5.44 11.80 9.32
CA ASP A 183 -6.46 11.95 10.35
C ASP A 183 -6.65 10.62 11.10
N TRP A 184 -6.74 9.51 10.38
CA TRP A 184 -6.87 8.20 10.98
C TRP A 184 -5.60 7.75 11.72
N LEU A 185 -4.41 7.92 11.11
CA LEU A 185 -3.14 7.56 11.74
C LEU A 185 -2.85 8.38 12.99
N SER A 186 -3.29 9.64 13.04
CA SER A 186 -3.10 10.50 14.20
C SER A 186 -3.80 10.00 15.46
N THR A 187 -4.90 9.27 15.29
CA THR A 187 -5.67 8.67 16.39
C THR A 187 -5.25 7.24 16.68
N THR A 188 -4.91 6.47 15.66
CA THR A 188 -4.67 5.02 15.75
C THR A 188 -3.20 4.69 16.02
N ALA A 189 -2.30 5.36 15.32
CA ALA A 189 -0.85 5.20 15.44
C ALA A 189 -0.17 6.57 15.58
N PRO A 190 -0.35 7.25 16.71
CA PRO A 190 0.22 8.57 16.90
C PRO A 190 1.74 8.50 16.80
N GLY A 191 2.30 9.23 15.83
CA GLY A 191 3.74 9.38 15.68
C GLY A 191 4.36 10.03 16.93
N PRO A 192 5.68 9.99 17.10
CA PRO A 192 6.35 10.65 18.21
C PRO A 192 5.93 12.13 18.20
N ARG A 193 5.27 12.56 19.27
CA ARG A 193 4.94 13.98 19.46
C ARG A 193 6.24 14.75 19.35
N ARG A 194 6.41 15.59 18.33
CA ARG A 194 7.48 16.61 18.33
C ARG A 194 7.25 17.44 19.57
N GLY A 195 8.06 17.20 20.61
CA GLY A 195 8.07 18.01 21.80
C GLY A 195 8.22 19.46 21.35
N ARG A 196 7.30 20.34 21.78
CA ARG A 196 7.54 21.77 21.72
C ARG A 196 8.92 21.97 22.36
N LEU A 197 9.91 22.36 21.56
CA LEU A 197 11.12 22.97 22.10
C LEU A 197 10.64 24.21 22.84
N GLY A 198 10.41 24.04 24.14
CA GLY A 198 10.12 25.14 25.04
C GLY A 198 11.29 26.09 24.94
N LYS A 199 10.97 27.34 24.64
CA LYS A 199 11.89 28.47 24.81
C LYS A 199 12.55 28.37 26.18
N LEU A 200 13.77 27.89 26.22
CA LEU A 200 14.73 28.10 27.28
C LEU A 200 15.75 29.12 26.74
N LEU A 201 15.28 30.34 26.54
CA LEU A 201 16.12 31.52 26.48
C LEU A 201 15.49 32.52 27.46
N GLY A 202 16.13 32.70 28.59
CA GLY A 202 15.75 33.75 29.52
C GLY A 202 16.32 33.53 30.93
N ARG A 203 17.62 33.69 31.11
CA ARG A 203 18.28 34.67 32.01
C ARG A 203 19.73 34.29 32.26
#